data_f1b517fa8803ba82d3055ac29b255230
#
_entry.id   f1b517fa8803ba82d3055ac29b255230
#
_cell.length_a   1.000
_cell.length_b   1.000
_cell.length_c   1.000
_cell.angle_alpha   90.00
_cell.angle_beta   90.00
_cell.angle_gamma   90.00
#
_symmetry.space_group_name_H-M   'P 1'
#
loop_
_entity.id
_entity.type
_entity.pdbx_description
1 polymer ?
#
loop_
_entity_poly.entity_id
_entity_poly.type
_entity_poly.pdbx_seq_one_letter_code
_entity_poly.pdbx_strand_id
1 'polypeptide(L)'
;MITPSSIAADHLQRRGIKRALVLGTPGVGQALRDAGIETVHTGEPGATEVGSVYVGWHPECGMKDIETACQAIWNGAELCVASDVPFFATRQGRTIGYSHAITAAIRRLTHAPMTLTGKPSIRALRFVAKRLGVPMRALAVVGDDPVVEVLMARRGGATALAVTTGTTQHEEWQRQPRSRRPDAILTELREVLSFLGDAGADAPRIAARPRSRRTHVRARRAAAATASRPAPRRRAVRPSR
;
A
#
# COMPACT_ATOMS: atom_id res chain seq x y z
N MET A 1 -5.30 -18.99 2.51
CA MET A 1 -5.81 -17.61 2.42
C MET A 1 -4.60 -16.67 2.40
N ILE A 2 -4.65 -15.59 1.61
CA ILE A 2 -3.62 -14.55 1.57
C ILE A 2 -4.20 -13.31 2.27
N THR A 3 -3.46 -12.77 3.23
CA THR A 3 -3.85 -11.60 4.02
C THR A 3 -2.82 -10.46 3.87
N PRO A 4 -3.13 -9.24 4.24
CA PRO A 4 -2.13 -8.16 4.32
C PRO A 4 -0.91 -8.54 5.19
N SER A 5 -1.12 -9.32 6.26
CA SER A 5 -0.04 -9.82 7.12
C SER A 5 0.88 -10.81 6.41
N SER A 6 0.35 -11.66 5.50
CA SER A 6 1.20 -12.55 4.68
C SER A 6 2.10 -11.76 3.74
N ILE A 7 1.61 -10.64 3.22
CA ILE A 7 2.36 -9.75 2.33
C ILE A 7 3.38 -8.94 3.13
N ALA A 8 3.03 -8.52 4.35
CA ALA A 8 3.96 -7.88 5.28
C ALA A 8 5.11 -8.82 5.62
N ALA A 9 4.81 -10.08 5.96
CA ALA A 9 5.81 -11.09 6.27
C ALA A 9 6.83 -11.28 5.13
N ASP A 10 6.37 -11.45 3.87
CA ASP A 10 7.24 -11.56 2.70
C ASP A 10 8.07 -10.27 2.49
N HIS A 11 7.49 -9.10 2.74
CA HIS A 11 8.22 -7.84 2.64
C HIS A 11 9.32 -7.74 3.70
N LEU A 12 9.00 -8.00 4.96
CA LEU A 12 9.94 -7.90 6.09
C LEU A 12 11.07 -8.93 5.97
N GLN A 13 10.76 -10.16 5.55
CA GLN A 13 11.78 -11.19 5.27
C GLN A 13 12.78 -10.72 4.21
N ARG A 14 12.30 -10.13 3.11
CA ARG A 14 13.19 -9.61 2.05
C ARG A 14 14.05 -8.43 2.52
N ARG A 15 13.58 -7.70 3.52
CA ARG A 15 14.31 -6.61 4.18
C ARG A 15 15.29 -7.11 5.23
N GLY A 16 15.29 -8.41 5.54
CA GLY A 16 16.12 -9.01 6.60
C GLY A 16 15.66 -8.68 8.01
N ILE A 17 14.42 -8.16 8.16
CA ILE A 17 13.86 -7.79 9.46
C ILE A 17 13.46 -9.06 10.20
N LYS A 18 13.95 -9.20 11.43
CA LYS A 18 13.76 -10.38 12.28
C LYS A 18 12.78 -10.15 13.42
N ARG A 19 12.50 -8.88 13.77
CA ARG A 19 11.67 -8.50 14.90
C ARG A 19 10.77 -7.32 14.54
N ALA A 20 9.48 -7.40 14.89
CA ALA A 20 8.48 -6.37 14.59
C ALA A 20 7.57 -6.10 15.79
N LEU A 21 7.32 -4.83 16.08
CA LEU A 21 6.22 -4.39 16.95
C LEU A 21 4.91 -4.52 16.17
N VAL A 22 3.95 -5.26 16.72
CA VAL A 22 2.64 -5.48 16.11
C VAL A 22 1.57 -4.70 16.87
N LEU A 23 0.99 -3.71 16.21
CA LEU A 23 -0.23 -3.04 16.66
C LEU A 23 -1.44 -3.74 16.01
N GLY A 24 -2.05 -4.68 16.72
CA GLY A 24 -3.14 -5.50 16.18
C GLY A 24 -3.59 -6.58 17.12
N THR A 25 -4.75 -7.16 16.81
CA THR A 25 -5.24 -8.37 17.49
C THR A 25 -4.27 -9.56 17.27
N PRO A 26 -4.33 -10.62 18.09
CA PRO A 26 -3.39 -11.75 18.04
C PRO A 26 -3.22 -12.37 16.64
N GLY A 27 -4.29 -12.41 15.84
CA GLY A 27 -4.25 -12.93 14.47
C GLY A 27 -3.47 -12.06 13.47
N VAL A 28 -3.30 -10.77 13.75
CA VAL A 28 -2.57 -9.84 12.88
C VAL A 28 -1.09 -10.21 12.78
N GLY A 29 -0.48 -10.62 13.88
CA GLY A 29 0.93 -11.02 13.92
C GLY A 29 1.20 -12.46 13.46
N GLN A 30 0.18 -13.31 13.29
CA GLN A 30 0.37 -14.73 13.04
C GLN A 30 1.22 -15.02 11.79
N ALA A 31 0.93 -14.38 10.67
CA ALA A 31 1.68 -14.61 9.43
C ALA A 31 3.15 -14.14 9.52
N LEU A 32 3.47 -13.19 10.40
CA LEU A 32 4.84 -12.76 10.67
C LEU A 32 5.57 -13.85 11.46
N ARG A 33 4.93 -14.40 12.51
CA ARG A 33 5.48 -15.51 13.29
C ARG A 33 5.72 -16.76 12.46
N ASP A 34 4.74 -17.13 11.61
CA ASP A 34 4.86 -18.27 10.68
C ASP A 34 6.03 -18.08 9.68
N ALA A 35 6.41 -16.85 9.43
CA ALA A 35 7.55 -16.50 8.59
C ALA A 35 8.87 -16.37 9.37
N GLY A 36 8.90 -16.71 10.66
CA GLY A 36 10.09 -16.63 11.50
C GLY A 36 10.48 -15.22 11.93
N ILE A 37 9.51 -14.26 11.92
CA ILE A 37 9.70 -12.92 12.43
C ILE A 37 9.15 -12.88 13.86
N GLU A 38 10.00 -12.54 14.81
CA GLU A 38 9.59 -12.32 16.20
C GLU A 38 8.61 -11.15 16.26
N THR A 39 7.47 -11.34 16.93
CA THR A 39 6.48 -10.29 17.13
C THR A 39 6.46 -9.90 18.59
N VAL A 40 6.52 -8.60 18.86
CA VAL A 40 6.39 -8.01 20.19
C VAL A 40 5.23 -7.05 20.22
N HIS A 41 4.68 -6.83 21.42
CA HIS A 41 3.56 -5.93 21.68
C HIS A 41 3.96 -4.81 22.63
N THR A 42 3.14 -3.78 22.72
CA THR A 42 3.32 -2.68 23.66
C THR A 42 3.47 -3.21 25.09
N GLY A 43 4.48 -2.72 25.79
CA GLY A 43 4.79 -3.12 27.16
C GLY A 43 5.69 -4.35 27.28
N GLU A 44 5.96 -5.08 26.19
CA GLU A 44 6.92 -6.18 26.21
C GLU A 44 8.37 -5.66 26.11
N PRO A 45 9.36 -6.39 26.68
CA PRO A 45 10.76 -6.02 26.61
C PRO A 45 11.24 -5.85 25.16
N GLY A 46 11.92 -4.74 24.88
CA GLY A 46 12.46 -4.43 23.55
C GLY A 46 11.42 -4.07 22.50
N ALA A 47 10.21 -3.66 22.88
CA ALA A 47 9.16 -3.26 21.95
C ALA A 47 9.54 -2.04 21.09
N THR A 48 10.52 -1.24 21.52
CA THR A 48 11.06 -0.11 20.76
C THR A 48 12.35 -0.44 19.99
N GLU A 49 12.87 -1.65 20.15
CA GLU A 49 14.11 -2.15 19.53
C GLU A 49 13.79 -3.17 18.44
N VAL A 50 13.03 -2.73 17.44
CA VAL A 50 12.49 -3.55 16.36
C VAL A 50 12.90 -3.00 15.01
N GLY A 51 12.91 -3.83 13.98
CA GLY A 51 13.17 -3.39 12.62
C GLY A 51 11.94 -2.84 11.90
N SER A 52 10.75 -3.15 12.39
CA SER A 52 9.49 -2.66 11.81
C SER A 52 8.40 -2.50 12.84
N VAL A 53 7.53 -1.51 12.63
CA VAL A 53 6.21 -1.39 13.26
C VAL A 53 5.18 -1.85 12.23
N TYR A 54 4.39 -2.88 12.56
CA TYR A 54 3.31 -3.37 11.71
C TYR A 54 1.94 -3.03 12.30
N VAL A 55 1.20 -2.17 11.60
CA VAL A 55 -0.13 -1.71 12.03
C VAL A 55 -1.22 -2.48 11.28
N GLY A 56 -2.01 -3.24 12.04
CA GLY A 56 -3.15 -3.99 11.55
C GLY A 56 -4.47 -3.54 12.19
N TRP A 57 -5.40 -4.48 12.30
CA TRP A 57 -6.68 -4.27 12.97
C TRP A 57 -6.48 -4.26 14.49
N HIS A 58 -6.65 -3.10 15.12
CA HIS A 58 -6.44 -2.92 16.57
C HIS A 58 -7.50 -2.00 17.18
N PRO A 59 -8.71 -2.51 17.47
CA PRO A 59 -9.81 -1.70 18.01
C PRO A 59 -9.53 -1.14 19.41
N GLU A 60 -8.65 -1.79 20.17
CA GLU A 60 -8.30 -1.40 21.55
C GLU A 60 -7.02 -0.55 21.62
N CYS A 61 -6.53 -0.03 20.48
CA CYS A 61 -5.32 0.79 20.42
C CYS A 61 -5.43 2.02 21.33
N GLY A 62 -4.51 2.13 22.26
CA GLY A 62 -4.38 3.26 23.17
C GLY A 62 -3.21 4.18 22.83
N MET A 63 -3.09 5.29 23.58
CA MET A 63 -2.00 6.24 23.41
C MET A 63 -0.64 5.61 23.64
N LYS A 64 -0.56 4.62 24.54
CA LYS A 64 0.71 3.93 24.82
C LYS A 64 1.21 3.11 23.62
N ASP A 65 0.29 2.54 22.84
CA ASP A 65 0.64 1.84 21.59
C ASP A 65 1.22 2.81 20.56
N ILE A 66 0.59 3.97 20.41
CA ILE A 66 1.05 5.02 19.51
C ILE A 66 2.42 5.55 19.94
N GLU A 67 2.63 5.80 21.24
CA GLU A 67 3.90 6.24 21.79
C GLU A 67 5.01 5.21 21.54
N THR A 68 4.77 3.93 21.86
CA THR A 68 5.74 2.84 21.65
C THR A 68 6.11 2.72 20.17
N ALA A 69 5.11 2.81 19.27
CA ALA A 69 5.34 2.78 17.83
C ALA A 69 6.17 3.98 17.35
N CYS A 70 5.89 5.19 17.86
CA CYS A 70 6.67 6.38 17.52
C CYS A 70 8.12 6.24 17.97
N GLN A 71 8.35 5.76 19.20
CA GLN A 71 9.70 5.52 19.70
C GLN A 71 10.46 4.48 18.87
N ALA A 72 9.82 3.37 18.52
CA ALA A 72 10.40 2.38 17.63
C ALA A 72 10.81 2.98 16.27
N ILE A 73 9.96 3.83 15.69
CA ILE A 73 10.23 4.50 14.41
C ILE A 73 11.36 5.52 14.54
N TRP A 74 11.41 6.29 15.61
CA TRP A 74 12.54 7.21 15.89
C TRP A 74 13.85 6.46 16.12
N ASN A 75 13.79 5.21 16.59
CA ASN A 75 14.94 4.30 16.69
C ASN A 75 15.29 3.63 15.34
N GLY A 76 14.59 3.94 14.24
CA GLY A 76 14.92 3.48 12.90
C GLY A 76 14.03 2.38 12.35
N ALA A 77 12.96 1.96 13.05
CA ALA A 77 12.02 0.98 12.54
C ALA A 77 11.24 1.52 11.32
N GLU A 78 11.04 0.68 10.30
CA GLU A 78 10.14 1.03 9.20
C GLU A 78 8.67 0.85 9.59
N LEU A 79 7.79 1.67 9.00
CA LEU A 79 6.34 1.57 9.21
C LEU A 79 5.68 0.76 8.11
N CYS A 80 5.13 -0.41 8.46
CA CYS A 80 4.31 -1.26 7.61
C CYS A 80 2.85 -1.21 8.05
N VAL A 81 1.92 -1.18 7.09
CA VAL A 81 0.50 -0.98 7.36
C VAL A 81 -0.34 -1.97 6.57
N ALA A 82 -1.29 -2.62 7.25
CA ALA A 82 -2.18 -3.60 6.64
C ALA A 82 -3.20 -2.97 5.69
N SER A 83 -3.75 -1.82 6.05
CA SER A 83 -4.80 -1.13 5.29
C SER A 83 -4.73 0.38 5.53
N ASP A 84 -4.93 1.15 4.46
CA ASP A 84 -5.03 2.62 4.50
C ASP A 84 -6.45 3.09 4.11
N VAL A 85 -7.44 2.24 4.30
CA VAL A 85 -8.84 2.54 4.05
C VAL A 85 -9.42 3.28 5.26
N PRO A 86 -9.96 4.51 5.09
CA PRO A 86 -10.37 5.34 6.23
C PRO A 86 -11.61 4.82 6.95
N PHE A 87 -12.49 4.11 6.25
CA PHE A 87 -13.71 3.53 6.82
C PHE A 87 -14.19 2.34 6.00
N PHE A 88 -14.97 1.47 6.63
CA PHE A 88 -15.64 0.34 6.00
C PHE A 88 -17.15 0.47 6.14
N ALA A 89 -17.90 0.02 5.14
CA ALA A 89 -19.35 -0.12 5.24
C ALA A 89 -19.71 -1.34 6.08
N THR A 90 -20.64 -1.20 7.01
CA THR A 90 -21.22 -2.27 7.81
C THR A 90 -22.73 -2.19 7.76
N ARG A 91 -23.42 -3.20 8.28
CA ARG A 91 -24.89 -3.17 8.40
C ARG A 91 -25.41 -2.03 9.29
N GLN A 92 -24.59 -1.57 10.26
CA GLN A 92 -24.92 -0.47 11.16
C GLN A 92 -24.43 0.90 10.65
N GLY A 93 -23.91 0.98 9.44
CA GLY A 93 -23.34 2.19 8.86
C GLY A 93 -21.84 2.11 8.66
N ARG A 94 -21.14 3.24 8.73
CA ARG A 94 -19.69 3.30 8.56
C ARG A 94 -18.97 3.02 9.86
N THR A 95 -17.94 2.18 9.80
CA THR A 95 -16.95 2.03 10.87
C THR A 95 -15.59 2.53 10.42
N ILE A 96 -14.79 3.07 11.33
CA ILE A 96 -13.46 3.59 11.00
C ILE A 96 -12.50 2.47 10.63
N GLY A 97 -11.57 2.76 9.74
CA GLY A 97 -10.43 1.89 9.46
C GLY A 97 -9.38 2.06 10.56
N TYR A 98 -9.34 1.17 11.54
CA TYR A 98 -8.42 1.29 12.67
C TYR A 98 -6.96 1.41 12.22
N SER A 99 -6.51 0.58 11.28
CA SER A 99 -5.14 0.69 10.74
C SER A 99 -4.87 2.08 10.17
N HIS A 100 -5.84 2.68 9.47
CA HIS A 100 -5.71 4.03 8.91
C HIS A 100 -5.61 5.08 10.02
N ALA A 101 -6.53 5.05 10.98
CA ALA A 101 -6.57 6.02 12.08
C ALA A 101 -5.27 5.99 12.93
N ILE A 102 -4.83 4.79 13.31
CA ILE A 102 -3.59 4.58 14.07
C ILE A 102 -2.38 5.08 13.24
N THR A 103 -2.31 4.69 11.97
CA THR A 103 -1.22 5.11 11.08
C THR A 103 -1.20 6.63 10.86
N ALA A 104 -2.36 7.26 10.75
CA ALA A 104 -2.46 8.72 10.63
C ALA A 104 -1.86 9.43 11.85
N ALA A 105 -2.15 8.96 13.07
CA ALA A 105 -1.58 9.49 14.29
C ALA A 105 -0.06 9.32 14.33
N ILE A 106 0.45 8.10 14.09
CA ILE A 106 1.89 7.80 14.08
C ILE A 106 2.61 8.66 13.04
N ARG A 107 2.11 8.73 11.81
CA ARG A 107 2.72 9.51 10.73
C ARG A 107 2.69 11.01 10.98
N ARG A 108 1.66 11.51 11.64
CA ARG A 108 1.58 12.94 12.00
C ARG A 108 2.68 13.33 12.98
N LEU A 109 3.11 12.41 13.85
CA LEU A 109 4.15 12.63 14.85
C LEU A 109 5.55 12.34 14.32
N THR A 110 5.71 11.28 13.52
CA THR A 110 7.05 10.79 13.10
C THR A 110 7.45 11.24 11.70
N HIS A 111 6.49 11.66 10.86
CA HIS A 111 6.66 11.91 9.43
C HIS A 111 7.19 10.70 8.64
N ALA A 112 7.11 9.50 9.21
CA ALA A 112 7.64 8.29 8.59
C ALA A 112 6.92 7.94 7.28
N PRO A 113 7.65 7.53 6.24
CA PRO A 113 7.05 6.89 5.09
C PRO A 113 6.44 5.56 5.48
N MET A 114 5.30 5.18 4.86
CA MET A 114 4.68 3.89 5.15
C MET A 114 4.76 2.93 3.97
N THR A 115 4.88 1.65 4.28
CA THR A 115 4.72 0.55 3.34
C THR A 115 3.33 -0.06 3.50
N LEU A 116 2.43 0.18 2.54
CA LEU A 116 1.11 -0.44 2.51
C LEU A 116 1.20 -1.86 1.94
N THR A 117 0.72 -2.85 2.70
CA THR A 117 0.78 -4.27 2.34
C THR A 117 -0.55 -4.82 1.81
N GLY A 118 -1.68 -4.26 2.25
CA GLY A 118 -3.00 -4.59 1.72
C GLY A 118 -3.39 -3.80 0.46
N LYS A 119 -4.62 -4.01 0.00
CA LYS A 119 -5.23 -3.25 -1.10
C LYS A 119 -5.31 -1.75 -0.75
N PRO A 120 -5.16 -0.84 -1.70
CA PRO A 120 -4.93 -0.99 -3.14
C PRO A 120 -3.46 -1.10 -3.55
N SER A 121 -2.59 -1.64 -2.68
CA SER A 121 -1.17 -1.76 -2.98
C SER A 121 -0.90 -2.81 -4.06
N ILE A 122 -0.15 -2.43 -5.07
CA ILE A 122 0.36 -3.36 -6.11
C ILE A 122 1.26 -4.46 -5.50
N ARG A 123 1.74 -4.32 -4.25
CA ARG A 123 2.48 -5.38 -3.54
C ARG A 123 1.62 -6.61 -3.32
N ALA A 124 0.33 -6.41 -2.97
CA ALA A 124 -0.63 -7.49 -2.82
C ALA A 124 -0.77 -8.29 -4.13
N LEU A 125 -0.95 -7.60 -5.25
CA LEU A 125 -1.10 -8.23 -6.55
C LEU A 125 0.19 -8.95 -6.99
N ARG A 126 1.36 -8.35 -6.77
CA ARG A 126 2.66 -8.98 -7.06
C ARG A 126 2.88 -10.25 -6.23
N PHE A 127 2.49 -10.21 -4.96
CA PHE A 127 2.60 -11.36 -4.08
C PHE A 127 1.75 -12.53 -4.58
N VAL A 128 0.49 -12.26 -4.95
CA VAL A 128 -0.42 -13.26 -5.53
C VAL A 128 0.13 -13.81 -6.84
N ALA A 129 0.54 -12.94 -7.76
CA ALA A 129 1.13 -13.33 -9.04
C ALA A 129 2.33 -14.26 -8.89
N LYS A 130 3.25 -13.91 -7.98
CA LYS A 130 4.43 -14.74 -7.64
C LYS A 130 4.01 -16.10 -7.08
N ARG A 131 3.04 -16.13 -6.17
CA ARG A 131 2.58 -17.37 -5.52
C ARG A 131 1.87 -18.31 -6.49
N LEU A 132 1.19 -17.76 -7.50
CA LEU A 132 0.51 -18.52 -8.55
C LEU A 132 1.44 -18.85 -9.74
N GLY A 133 2.64 -18.30 -9.79
CA GLY A 133 3.56 -18.52 -10.91
C GLY A 133 3.12 -17.86 -12.22
N VAL A 134 2.27 -16.80 -12.15
CA VAL A 134 1.73 -16.13 -13.33
C VAL A 134 2.07 -14.63 -13.34
N PRO A 135 2.12 -13.98 -14.50
CA PRO A 135 2.29 -12.53 -14.55
C PRO A 135 1.02 -11.82 -14.06
N MET A 136 1.16 -10.61 -13.47
CA MET A 136 0.01 -9.84 -12.95
C MET A 136 -1.10 -9.62 -13.98
N ARG A 137 -0.76 -9.50 -15.28
CA ARG A 137 -1.73 -9.33 -16.37
C ARG A 137 -2.62 -10.57 -16.63
N ALA A 138 -2.23 -11.74 -16.10
CA ALA A 138 -3.02 -12.95 -16.15
C ALA A 138 -3.96 -13.12 -14.94
N LEU A 139 -3.97 -12.14 -14.05
CA LEU A 139 -4.86 -12.12 -12.89
C LEU A 139 -6.14 -11.33 -13.21
N ALA A 140 -7.25 -11.77 -12.66
CA ALA A 140 -8.47 -10.99 -12.52
C ALA A 140 -8.64 -10.60 -11.04
N VAL A 141 -8.98 -9.35 -10.79
CA VAL A 141 -9.32 -8.84 -9.46
C VAL A 141 -10.80 -8.51 -9.46
N VAL A 142 -11.53 -9.10 -8.53
CA VAL A 142 -12.97 -8.87 -8.35
C VAL A 142 -13.17 -8.04 -7.10
N GLY A 143 -14.00 -7.02 -7.16
CA GLY A 143 -14.27 -6.17 -6.00
C GLY A 143 -15.44 -5.22 -6.20
N ASP A 144 -15.82 -4.57 -5.12
CA ASP A 144 -16.97 -3.65 -5.05
C ASP A 144 -16.56 -2.19 -4.77
N ASP A 145 -15.27 -1.93 -4.69
CA ASP A 145 -14.74 -0.58 -4.39
C ASP A 145 -13.79 -0.09 -5.50
N PRO A 146 -14.10 1.05 -6.16
CA PRO A 146 -13.28 1.60 -7.24
C PRO A 146 -11.91 2.09 -6.78
N VAL A 147 -11.75 2.48 -5.51
CA VAL A 147 -10.49 3.01 -4.99
C VAL A 147 -9.63 1.93 -4.31
N VAL A 148 -10.15 0.74 -4.16
CA VAL A 148 -9.46 -0.39 -3.53
C VAL A 148 -9.09 -1.44 -4.57
N GLU A 149 -10.03 -2.28 -4.98
CA GLU A 149 -9.77 -3.43 -5.87
C GLU A 149 -9.49 -3.00 -7.30
N VAL A 150 -10.38 -2.18 -7.87
CA VAL A 150 -10.26 -1.77 -9.27
C VAL A 150 -9.03 -0.91 -9.49
N LEU A 151 -8.74 0.00 -8.56
CA LEU A 151 -7.52 0.81 -8.61
C LEU A 151 -6.26 -0.07 -8.55
N MET A 152 -6.24 -1.08 -7.69
CA MET A 152 -5.12 -2.03 -7.59
C MET A 152 -4.93 -2.81 -8.90
N ALA A 153 -6.02 -3.37 -9.46
CA ALA A 153 -5.99 -4.09 -10.73
C ALA A 153 -5.44 -3.20 -11.86
N ARG A 154 -5.97 -1.99 -12.00
CA ARG A 154 -5.54 -1.02 -13.02
C ARG A 154 -4.07 -0.65 -12.90
N ARG A 155 -3.59 -0.41 -11.68
CA ARG A 155 -2.16 -0.12 -11.42
C ARG A 155 -1.25 -1.29 -11.73
N GLY A 156 -1.73 -2.52 -11.51
CA GLY A 156 -0.98 -3.75 -11.76
C GLY A 156 -1.11 -4.30 -13.18
N GLY A 157 -2.02 -3.76 -14.00
CA GLY A 157 -2.30 -4.26 -15.34
C GLY A 157 -3.06 -5.59 -15.35
N ALA A 158 -3.76 -5.92 -14.25
CA ALA A 158 -4.67 -7.04 -14.13
C ALA A 158 -6.06 -6.68 -14.66
N THR A 159 -6.88 -7.68 -14.98
CA THR A 159 -8.29 -7.50 -15.29
C THR A 159 -9.06 -7.04 -14.05
N ALA A 160 -9.86 -6.00 -14.18
CA ALA A 160 -10.66 -5.43 -13.10
C ALA A 160 -12.13 -5.76 -13.31
N LEU A 161 -12.70 -6.59 -12.45
CA LEU A 161 -14.11 -6.96 -12.46
C LEU A 161 -14.81 -6.31 -11.26
N ALA A 162 -15.84 -5.51 -11.53
CA ALA A 162 -16.64 -4.91 -10.49
C ALA A 162 -17.89 -5.74 -10.22
N VAL A 163 -18.33 -5.79 -8.97
CA VAL A 163 -19.62 -6.34 -8.57
C VAL A 163 -20.49 -5.26 -7.94
N THR A 164 -21.80 -5.33 -8.16
CA THR A 164 -22.77 -4.35 -7.61
C THR A 164 -23.44 -4.82 -6.32
N THR A 165 -23.03 -5.98 -5.80
CA THR A 165 -23.56 -6.53 -4.54
C THR A 165 -22.98 -5.88 -3.28
N GLY A 166 -21.99 -4.97 -3.44
CA GLY A 166 -21.29 -4.32 -2.34
C GLY A 166 -21.57 -2.83 -2.26
N THR A 167 -20.48 -2.03 -2.10
CA THR A 167 -20.55 -0.62 -1.76
C THR A 167 -20.92 0.29 -2.92
N THR A 168 -20.62 -0.09 -4.16
CA THR A 168 -20.75 0.76 -5.35
C THR A 168 -21.84 0.25 -6.29
N GLN A 169 -22.79 1.12 -6.61
CA GLN A 169 -23.91 0.80 -7.48
C GLN A 169 -23.53 0.92 -8.97
N HIS A 170 -24.35 0.34 -9.85
CA HIS A 170 -24.07 0.25 -11.28
C HIS A 170 -23.81 1.61 -11.94
N GLU A 171 -24.63 2.61 -11.64
CA GLU A 171 -24.50 3.96 -12.18
C GLU A 171 -23.24 4.68 -11.69
N GLU A 172 -22.81 4.40 -10.46
CA GLU A 172 -21.57 4.95 -9.90
C GLU A 172 -20.35 4.33 -10.58
N TRP A 173 -20.39 3.03 -10.93
CA TRP A 173 -19.35 2.38 -11.71
C TRP A 173 -19.16 3.02 -13.08
N GLN A 174 -20.25 3.34 -13.77
CA GLN A 174 -20.22 4.00 -15.09
C GLN A 174 -19.59 5.39 -15.04
N ARG A 175 -19.75 6.11 -13.93
CA ARG A 175 -19.19 7.46 -13.72
C ARG A 175 -17.73 7.47 -13.29
N GLN A 176 -17.13 6.30 -12.99
CA GLN A 176 -15.75 6.26 -12.53
C GLN A 176 -14.77 6.78 -13.60
N PRO A 177 -13.73 7.52 -13.19
CA PRO A 177 -12.67 7.95 -14.09
C PRO A 177 -11.92 6.72 -14.65
N ARG A 178 -11.29 6.88 -15.80
CA ARG A 178 -10.59 5.78 -16.51
C ARG A 178 -9.64 4.96 -15.61
N SER A 179 -9.00 5.60 -14.63
CA SER A 179 -8.09 4.95 -13.68
C SER A 179 -8.77 4.01 -12.69
N ARG A 180 -10.10 4.12 -12.52
CA ARG A 180 -10.93 3.34 -11.59
C ARG A 180 -12.10 2.65 -12.29
N ARG A 181 -12.17 2.71 -13.63
CA ARG A 181 -13.22 2.05 -14.40
C ARG A 181 -12.89 0.57 -14.53
N PRO A 182 -13.79 -0.36 -14.17
CA PRO A 182 -13.60 -1.80 -14.35
C PRO A 182 -13.61 -2.19 -15.85
N ASP A 183 -13.16 -3.39 -16.16
CA ASP A 183 -13.25 -3.99 -17.49
C ASP A 183 -14.65 -4.58 -17.72
N ALA A 184 -15.29 -5.08 -16.64
CA ALA A 184 -16.70 -5.51 -16.66
C ALA A 184 -17.36 -5.19 -15.32
N ILE A 185 -18.66 -4.92 -15.36
CA ILE A 185 -19.54 -4.73 -14.20
C ILE A 185 -20.50 -5.92 -14.16
N LEU A 186 -20.47 -6.66 -13.07
CA LEU A 186 -21.24 -7.86 -12.83
C LEU A 186 -22.29 -7.58 -11.77
N THR A 187 -23.49 -8.15 -11.92
CA THR A 187 -24.58 -7.97 -10.94
C THR A 187 -24.37 -8.84 -9.71
N GLU A 188 -23.70 -9.97 -9.88
CA GLU A 188 -23.40 -10.91 -8.80
C GLU A 188 -22.08 -11.66 -9.02
N LEU A 189 -21.54 -12.20 -7.93
CA LEU A 189 -20.22 -12.86 -7.95
C LEU A 189 -20.19 -14.12 -8.84
N ARG A 190 -21.31 -14.84 -8.99
CA ARG A 190 -21.37 -16.06 -9.82
C ARG A 190 -21.10 -15.79 -11.31
N GLU A 191 -21.41 -14.60 -11.80
CA GLU A 191 -21.14 -14.20 -13.20
C GLU A 191 -19.64 -14.18 -13.54
N VAL A 192 -18.76 -14.13 -12.53
CA VAL A 192 -17.31 -14.25 -12.73
C VAL A 192 -16.96 -15.56 -13.41
N LEU A 193 -17.66 -16.66 -13.10
CA LEU A 193 -17.40 -17.97 -13.70
C LEU A 193 -17.75 -17.98 -15.19
N SER A 194 -18.88 -17.40 -15.57
CA SER A 194 -19.28 -17.24 -16.98
C SER A 194 -18.28 -16.35 -17.71
N PHE A 195 -17.93 -15.19 -17.12
CA PHE A 195 -16.94 -14.28 -17.71
C PHE A 195 -15.59 -14.96 -17.96
N LEU A 196 -15.13 -15.82 -17.06
CA LEU A 196 -13.88 -16.56 -17.21
C LEU A 196 -14.00 -17.76 -18.17
N GLY A 197 -15.18 -18.41 -18.24
CA GLY A 197 -15.47 -19.51 -19.14
C GLY A 197 -15.57 -19.04 -20.59
N ASP A 198 -16.28 -17.96 -20.83
CA ASP A 198 -16.43 -17.32 -22.16
C ASP A 198 -15.07 -16.74 -22.64
N ALA A 199 -14.23 -16.24 -21.73
CA ALA A 199 -12.88 -15.83 -22.07
C ALA A 199 -11.96 -16.98 -22.50
N GLY A 200 -12.32 -18.23 -22.23
CA GLY A 200 -11.63 -19.43 -22.72
C GLY A 200 -12.01 -19.83 -24.14
N ALA A 201 -13.22 -19.48 -24.59
CA ALA A 201 -13.73 -19.80 -25.95
C ALA A 201 -13.49 -18.68 -26.95
N ASP A 202 -13.50 -17.41 -26.50
CA ASP A 202 -13.30 -16.20 -27.31
C ASP A 202 -12.58 -15.12 -26.48
N ALA A 203 -11.41 -15.46 -25.95
CA ALA A 203 -10.62 -14.42 -25.28
C ALA A 203 -10.36 -13.32 -26.32
N PRO A 204 -10.94 -12.10 -26.17
CA PRO A 204 -10.46 -11.01 -26.96
C PRO A 204 -8.96 -10.94 -26.61
N ARG A 205 -8.11 -11.22 -27.59
CA ARG A 205 -6.67 -10.95 -27.48
C ARG A 205 -6.60 -9.52 -26.97
N ILE A 206 -6.40 -9.35 -25.65
CA ILE A 206 -6.22 -8.03 -25.05
C ILE A 206 -5.08 -7.45 -25.84
N ALA A 207 -5.41 -6.55 -26.79
CA ALA A 207 -4.46 -5.95 -27.68
C ALA A 207 -3.34 -5.41 -26.79
N ALA A 208 -2.15 -5.91 -27.00
CA ALA A 208 -0.97 -5.51 -26.25
C ALA A 208 -0.95 -3.99 -26.31
N ARG A 209 -1.20 -3.31 -25.19
CA ARG A 209 -1.18 -1.86 -25.11
C ARG A 209 0.16 -1.43 -25.70
N PRO A 210 0.20 -0.58 -26.73
CA PRO A 210 1.47 -0.11 -27.27
C PRO A 210 2.23 0.51 -26.11
N ARG A 211 3.43 0.00 -25.86
CA ARG A 211 4.38 0.62 -24.94
C ARG A 211 4.53 2.06 -25.39
N SER A 212 4.07 3.01 -24.59
CA SER A 212 4.38 4.42 -24.81
C SER A 212 5.92 4.50 -24.86
N ARG A 213 6.46 4.76 -26.03
CA ARG A 213 7.87 5.09 -26.18
C ARG A 213 8.09 6.34 -25.32
N ARG A 214 8.70 6.17 -24.16
CA ARG A 214 9.34 7.29 -23.48
C ARG A 214 10.41 7.80 -24.44
N THR A 215 10.09 8.83 -25.20
CA THR A 215 11.07 9.64 -25.89
C THR A 215 11.94 10.27 -24.81
N HIS A 216 13.14 9.70 -24.65
CA HIS A 216 14.21 10.39 -23.94
C HIS A 216 14.57 11.63 -24.76
N VAL A 217 13.97 12.76 -24.42
CA VAL A 217 14.49 14.06 -24.82
C VAL A 217 15.78 14.26 -24.05
N ARG A 218 16.87 13.88 -24.69
CA ARG A 218 18.23 14.16 -24.27
C ARG A 218 18.44 15.67 -24.42
N ALA A 219 18.22 16.45 -23.37
CA ALA A 219 18.60 17.84 -23.33
C ALA A 219 20.13 17.94 -23.47
N ARG A 220 20.61 18.26 -24.68
CA ARG A 220 21.94 18.77 -24.89
C ARG A 220 22.02 20.16 -24.23
N ARG A 221 22.61 20.26 -23.07
CA ARG A 221 23.14 21.54 -22.58
C ARG A 221 24.49 21.73 -23.20
N ALA A 222 24.53 22.67 -24.12
CA ALA A 222 25.74 23.21 -24.69
C ALA A 222 26.54 23.94 -23.59
N ALA A 223 27.83 23.74 -23.62
CA ALA A 223 28.80 24.51 -22.88
C ALA A 223 28.82 25.95 -23.43
N ALA A 224 28.74 26.92 -22.56
CA ALA A 224 29.29 28.26 -22.82
C ALA A 224 29.53 28.99 -21.49
N ALA A 225 30.77 29.39 -21.36
CA ALA A 225 31.32 30.63 -20.82
C ALA A 225 31.57 30.73 -19.32
N THR A 226 32.82 30.55 -18.99
CA THR A 226 33.63 31.26 -18.00
C THR A 226 33.31 32.77 -17.91
N ALA A 227 33.01 33.26 -16.68
CA ALA A 227 33.42 34.61 -16.28
C ALA A 227 33.26 34.80 -14.76
N SER A 228 34.40 35.10 -14.12
CA SER A 228 34.66 35.99 -12.96
C SER A 228 33.79 35.91 -11.68
N ARG A 229 34.34 35.32 -10.61
CA ARG A 229 33.97 35.55 -9.23
C ARG A 229 34.52 36.89 -8.74
N PRO A 230 33.76 37.76 -8.08
CA PRO A 230 34.29 38.76 -7.18
C PRO A 230 34.42 38.22 -5.75
N ALA A 231 35.49 38.64 -5.08
CA ALA A 231 35.91 38.25 -3.72
C ALA A 231 34.94 38.78 -2.62
N PRO A 232 34.88 38.13 -1.44
CA PRO A 232 34.04 38.58 -0.36
C PRO A 232 34.66 39.76 0.40
N ARG A 233 33.88 40.81 0.61
CA ARG A 233 34.22 41.96 1.46
C ARG A 233 34.16 41.51 2.94
N ARG A 234 35.27 41.73 3.67
CA ARG A 234 35.37 41.64 5.13
C ARG A 234 34.50 42.72 5.78
N ARG A 235 33.61 42.31 6.66
CA ARG A 235 32.84 43.21 7.53
C ARG A 235 33.64 43.48 8.82
N ALA A 236 33.94 44.73 9.05
CA ALA A 236 34.63 45.20 10.26
C ALA A 236 33.75 45.05 11.51
N VAL A 237 34.36 44.56 12.58
CA VAL A 237 33.82 44.52 13.94
C VAL A 237 33.96 45.90 14.55
N ARG A 238 32.91 46.49 15.12
CA ARG A 238 32.95 47.64 16.01
C ARG A 238 32.79 47.16 17.46
N PRO A 239 33.58 47.69 18.39
CA PRO A 239 33.45 47.33 19.80
C PRO A 239 32.32 48.12 20.50
N SER A 240 31.75 47.47 21.49
CA SER A 240 30.75 47.97 22.42
C SER A 240 31.29 49.03 23.36
N ARG A 241 30.41 49.99 23.63
CA ARG A 241 30.34 50.62 24.97
C ARG A 241 28.99 50.30 25.57
#